data_3335d2950e3a9c76d6f998f6e80b5013
#
_entry.id   3335d2950e3a9c76d6f998f6e80b5013
#
_cell.length_a   1.000
_cell.length_b   1.000
_cell.length_c   1.000
_cell.angle_alpha   90.00
_cell.angle_beta   90.00
_cell.angle_gamma   90.00
#
_symmetry.space_group_name_H-M   'P 1'
#
loop_
_entity.id
_entity.type
_entity.pdbx_description
1 polymer ?
#
loop_
_entity_poly.entity_id
_entity_poly.type
_entity_poly.pdbx_seq_one_letter_code
_entity_poly.pdbx_strand_id
1 'polypeptide(L)'
;MPTVSVIVPVYNAENALSRCVSSILDQEYKDLELILLDDGSTDQSPGICDDFAKQDDRVIVIHKPNSGVSDTRNQGIHQAKGTYIQFLDADDWIPKDSTKMLVRTAQERNADLVVGEFYRVVGENLSRKGSIETDRVLTTKEYAEFMKLSPADYYYGVIWNKLYKKSILDEYAIQMDPSVSFCEDFIFNLEYLLHCKRIAPLLVPVYYYVKTEGSLVSQNMNLRRLVDMKTSVYQYYDSFFRNVLDEKTYRKERIGIASFLVSGATDEFTIPMAPGTKKVETPHVALDRARIDTLTIGARYIWMLYEEYLATAAMKNDISRNDVLVFSAISLLKDVHSLRQLAAITGLSEPSIMASVQVLSYKHMISISYLPLSVRIRTDGGAGLLHDIELAVRDLRAVCTEGMNQRELAQLELMLEKIFNNVEKRLGVSNETA
;
A
#
# COMPACT_ATOMS: atom_id res chain seq x y z
N MET A 1 -15.20 -17.41 -21.76
CA MET A 1 -13.95 -16.60 -21.70
C MET A 1 -13.74 -16.23 -20.25
N PRO A 2 -12.53 -16.33 -19.71
CA PRO A 2 -12.29 -15.95 -18.31
C PRO A 2 -12.53 -14.46 -18.10
N THR A 3 -12.88 -14.06 -16.88
CA THR A 3 -13.03 -12.64 -16.55
C THR A 3 -11.66 -11.99 -16.33
N VAL A 4 -10.69 -12.71 -15.75
CA VAL A 4 -9.33 -12.21 -15.46
C VAL A 4 -8.28 -13.09 -16.11
N SER A 5 -7.31 -12.47 -16.76
CA SER A 5 -6.04 -13.12 -17.10
C SER A 5 -4.97 -12.63 -16.12
N VAL A 6 -4.42 -13.58 -15.36
CA VAL A 6 -3.29 -13.33 -14.45
C VAL A 6 -2.02 -13.65 -15.22
N ILE A 7 -1.11 -12.69 -15.36
CA ILE A 7 0.14 -12.79 -16.12
C ILE A 7 1.31 -12.84 -15.14
N VAL A 8 2.10 -13.91 -15.21
CA VAL A 8 3.29 -14.12 -14.37
C VAL A 8 4.50 -14.38 -15.25
N PRO A 9 5.42 -13.40 -15.40
CA PRO A 9 6.72 -13.65 -16.01
C PRO A 9 7.58 -14.47 -15.06
N VAL A 10 8.24 -15.51 -15.58
CA VAL A 10 9.05 -16.45 -14.79
C VAL A 10 10.46 -16.44 -15.33
N TYR A 11 11.45 -16.17 -14.47
CA TYR A 11 12.86 -16.32 -14.80
C TYR A 11 13.66 -16.70 -13.54
N ASN A 12 14.16 -17.93 -13.48
CA ASN A 12 14.96 -18.47 -12.38
C ASN A 12 14.30 -18.24 -10.99
N ALA A 13 13.04 -18.66 -10.85
CA ALA A 13 12.19 -18.42 -9.67
C ALA A 13 11.84 -19.72 -8.91
N GLU A 14 12.61 -20.81 -9.06
CA GLU A 14 12.29 -22.13 -8.53
C GLU A 14 11.91 -22.14 -7.04
N ASN A 15 12.51 -21.27 -6.22
CA ASN A 15 12.29 -21.22 -4.78
C ASN A 15 10.96 -20.56 -4.36
N ALA A 16 10.36 -19.73 -5.21
CA ALA A 16 9.20 -18.92 -4.88
C ALA A 16 7.96 -19.23 -5.75
N LEU A 17 8.19 -19.70 -6.98
CA LEU A 17 7.18 -19.89 -8.01
C LEU A 17 5.99 -20.74 -7.54
N SER A 18 6.23 -21.83 -6.81
CA SER A 18 5.15 -22.70 -6.33
C SER A 18 4.20 -21.95 -5.37
N ARG A 19 4.74 -21.07 -4.51
CA ARG A 19 3.92 -20.23 -3.63
C ARG A 19 3.12 -19.21 -4.43
N CYS A 20 3.74 -18.54 -5.40
CA CYS A 20 3.09 -17.58 -6.29
C CYS A 20 1.89 -18.23 -6.99
N VAL A 21 2.13 -19.32 -7.72
CA VAL A 21 1.10 -20.04 -8.49
C VAL A 21 -0.01 -20.57 -7.59
N SER A 22 0.33 -21.19 -6.46
CA SER A 22 -0.69 -21.68 -5.51
C SER A 22 -1.57 -20.55 -5.00
N SER A 23 -1.01 -19.36 -4.70
CA SER A 23 -1.79 -18.22 -4.24
C SER A 23 -2.82 -17.72 -5.28
N ILE A 24 -2.53 -17.90 -6.57
CA ILE A 24 -3.43 -17.54 -7.69
C ILE A 24 -4.50 -18.61 -7.88
N LEU A 25 -4.15 -19.88 -7.86
CA LEU A 25 -5.10 -20.99 -8.07
C LEU A 25 -6.05 -21.15 -6.88
N ASP A 26 -5.61 -20.78 -5.67
CA ASP A 26 -6.38 -20.79 -4.44
C ASP A 26 -7.32 -19.58 -4.28
N GLN A 27 -7.31 -18.61 -5.22
CA GLN A 27 -8.19 -17.46 -5.17
C GLN A 27 -9.66 -17.89 -5.02
N GLU A 28 -10.43 -17.13 -4.21
CA GLU A 28 -11.89 -17.31 -4.11
C GLU A 28 -12.59 -17.05 -5.44
N TYR A 29 -12.04 -16.18 -6.27
CA TYR A 29 -12.53 -15.87 -7.61
C TYR A 29 -12.01 -16.93 -8.60
N LYS A 30 -12.90 -17.79 -9.11
CA LYS A 30 -12.52 -18.95 -9.93
C LYS A 30 -12.51 -18.69 -11.44
N ASP A 31 -13.18 -17.64 -11.91
CA ASP A 31 -13.27 -17.31 -13.34
C ASP A 31 -12.03 -16.51 -13.80
N LEU A 32 -10.89 -17.18 -13.74
CA LEU A 32 -9.58 -16.67 -14.15
C LEU A 32 -8.83 -17.69 -14.99
N GLU A 33 -7.91 -17.21 -15.84
CA GLU A 33 -6.81 -17.97 -16.43
C GLU A 33 -5.47 -17.47 -15.85
N LEU A 34 -4.51 -18.36 -15.73
CA LEU A 34 -3.16 -18.06 -15.32
C LEU A 34 -2.19 -18.32 -16.47
N ILE A 35 -1.46 -17.29 -16.89
CA ILE A 35 -0.49 -17.37 -17.99
C ILE A 35 0.91 -17.26 -17.36
N LEU A 36 1.62 -18.39 -17.33
CA LEU A 36 3.00 -18.49 -16.91
C LEU A 36 3.90 -18.36 -18.14
N LEU A 37 4.74 -17.34 -18.17
CA LEU A 37 5.68 -17.14 -19.29
C LEU A 37 7.10 -17.34 -18.79
N ASP A 38 7.66 -18.50 -19.05
CA ASP A 38 9.05 -18.81 -18.74
C ASP A 38 9.98 -18.14 -19.77
N ASP A 39 10.71 -17.16 -19.31
CA ASP A 39 11.64 -16.35 -20.10
C ASP A 39 13.04 -16.98 -20.18
N GLY A 40 13.09 -18.28 -20.50
CA GLY A 40 14.33 -19.02 -20.68
C GLY A 40 15.06 -19.30 -19.38
N SER A 41 14.35 -19.74 -18.34
CA SER A 41 14.93 -20.15 -17.07
C SER A 41 15.88 -21.33 -17.24
N THR A 42 16.92 -21.37 -16.40
CA THR A 42 17.96 -22.43 -16.38
C THR A 42 17.90 -23.28 -15.11
N ASP A 43 17.01 -22.97 -14.19
CA ASP A 43 16.70 -23.70 -12.95
C ASP A 43 15.51 -24.65 -13.13
N GLN A 44 14.84 -25.06 -12.03
CA GLN A 44 13.68 -25.96 -12.07
C GLN A 44 12.36 -25.24 -12.44
N SER A 45 12.37 -23.91 -12.65
CA SER A 45 11.16 -23.13 -12.93
C SER A 45 10.33 -23.66 -14.11
N PRO A 46 10.92 -24.07 -15.26
CA PRO A 46 10.14 -24.62 -16.38
C PRO A 46 9.36 -25.87 -15.99
N GLY A 47 10.01 -26.80 -15.27
CA GLY A 47 9.37 -28.03 -14.79
C GLY A 47 8.23 -27.76 -13.81
N ILE A 48 8.38 -26.77 -12.92
CA ILE A 48 7.32 -26.35 -11.99
C ILE A 48 6.12 -25.80 -12.76
N CYS A 49 6.34 -24.96 -13.78
CA CYS A 49 5.28 -24.45 -14.64
C CYS A 49 4.46 -25.57 -15.29
N ASP A 50 5.18 -26.55 -15.91
CA ASP A 50 4.56 -27.67 -16.58
C ASP A 50 3.75 -28.56 -15.64
N ASP A 51 4.23 -28.74 -14.42
CA ASP A 51 3.55 -29.56 -13.42
C ASP A 51 2.23 -28.90 -12.95
N PHE A 52 2.20 -27.58 -12.81
CA PHE A 52 0.96 -26.85 -12.54
C PHE A 52 -0.03 -26.92 -13.72
N ALA A 53 0.44 -26.81 -14.96
CA ALA A 53 -0.41 -26.93 -16.14
C ALA A 53 -1.04 -28.32 -16.29
N LYS A 54 -0.38 -29.40 -15.83
CA LYS A 54 -0.95 -30.75 -15.80
C LYS A 54 -2.03 -30.92 -14.72
N GLN A 55 -1.99 -30.10 -13.66
CA GLN A 55 -2.87 -30.22 -12.51
C GLN A 55 -4.11 -29.31 -12.58
N ASP A 56 -4.06 -28.21 -13.33
CA ASP A 56 -5.14 -27.22 -13.39
C ASP A 56 -5.29 -26.66 -14.80
N ASP A 57 -6.42 -26.90 -15.44
CA ASP A 57 -6.75 -26.48 -16.82
C ASP A 57 -6.80 -24.96 -17.02
N ARG A 58 -6.78 -24.17 -15.94
CA ARG A 58 -6.71 -22.72 -16.01
C ARG A 58 -5.29 -22.20 -16.28
N VAL A 59 -4.27 -23.07 -16.15
CA VAL A 59 -2.86 -22.70 -16.30
C VAL A 59 -2.41 -22.90 -17.75
N ILE A 60 -1.90 -21.83 -18.32
CA ILE A 60 -1.31 -21.79 -19.67
C ILE A 60 0.18 -21.52 -19.50
N VAL A 61 1.03 -22.37 -20.04
CA VAL A 61 2.49 -22.20 -19.97
C VAL A 61 3.03 -21.87 -21.35
N ILE A 62 3.93 -20.89 -21.39
CA ILE A 62 4.66 -20.49 -22.59
C ILE A 62 6.15 -20.45 -22.25
N HIS A 63 6.94 -21.34 -22.86
CA HIS A 63 8.39 -21.29 -22.79
C HIS A 63 8.96 -20.51 -23.97
N LYS A 64 9.88 -19.61 -23.71
CA LYS A 64 10.52 -18.78 -24.75
C LYS A 64 11.99 -18.53 -24.44
N PRO A 65 12.81 -18.22 -25.46
CA PRO A 65 14.15 -17.69 -25.20
C PRO A 65 14.08 -16.40 -24.40
N ASN A 66 15.07 -16.18 -23.52
CA ASN A 66 15.11 -14.96 -22.71
C ASN A 66 15.14 -13.70 -23.57
N SER A 67 14.18 -12.81 -23.35
CA SER A 67 14.07 -11.51 -24.03
C SER A 67 13.74 -10.36 -23.07
N GLY A 68 13.73 -10.64 -21.76
CA GLY A 68 13.49 -9.68 -20.70
C GLY A 68 12.02 -9.55 -20.30
N VAL A 69 11.82 -8.98 -19.11
CA VAL A 69 10.51 -8.94 -18.43
C VAL A 69 9.46 -8.14 -19.20
N SER A 70 9.84 -7.03 -19.84
CA SER A 70 8.93 -6.19 -20.64
C SER A 70 8.33 -6.95 -21.81
N ASP A 71 9.19 -7.62 -22.61
CA ASP A 71 8.73 -8.43 -23.74
C ASP A 71 7.88 -9.61 -23.25
N THR A 72 8.27 -10.23 -22.17
CA THR A 72 7.55 -11.36 -21.58
C THR A 72 6.16 -10.95 -21.13
N ARG A 73 6.01 -9.80 -20.42
CA ARG A 73 4.71 -9.28 -20.04
C ARG A 73 3.86 -8.86 -21.25
N ASN A 74 4.47 -8.27 -22.30
CA ASN A 74 3.77 -7.95 -23.55
C ASN A 74 3.20 -9.19 -24.23
N GLN A 75 3.97 -10.28 -24.29
CA GLN A 75 3.45 -11.56 -24.81
C GLN A 75 2.28 -12.07 -23.96
N GLY A 76 2.35 -11.93 -22.62
CA GLY A 76 1.24 -12.26 -21.72
C GLY A 76 -0.02 -11.44 -22.02
N ILE A 77 0.11 -10.13 -22.21
CA ILE A 77 -1.01 -9.26 -22.60
C ILE A 77 -1.65 -9.73 -23.90
N HIS A 78 -0.83 -10.09 -24.88
CA HIS A 78 -1.30 -10.54 -26.21
C HIS A 78 -2.04 -11.90 -26.13
N GLN A 79 -1.60 -12.81 -25.29
CA GLN A 79 -2.22 -14.12 -25.10
C GLN A 79 -3.49 -14.10 -24.23
N ALA A 80 -3.64 -13.07 -23.41
CA ALA A 80 -4.72 -12.92 -22.46
C ALA A 80 -6.09 -12.84 -23.13
N LYS A 81 -7.06 -13.60 -22.62
CA LYS A 81 -8.45 -13.66 -23.09
C LYS A 81 -9.44 -13.01 -22.12
N GLY A 82 -8.98 -12.63 -20.93
CA GLY A 82 -9.79 -12.03 -19.88
C GLY A 82 -10.23 -10.61 -20.20
N THR A 83 -11.34 -10.20 -19.61
CA THR A 83 -11.80 -8.81 -19.64
C THR A 83 -10.83 -7.88 -18.92
N TYR A 84 -10.15 -8.41 -17.90
CA TYR A 84 -9.19 -7.70 -17.08
C TYR A 84 -7.84 -8.41 -17.07
N ILE A 85 -6.78 -7.62 -16.91
CA ILE A 85 -5.40 -8.10 -16.72
C ILE A 85 -4.98 -7.81 -15.28
N GLN A 86 -4.40 -8.82 -14.63
CA GLN A 86 -3.70 -8.71 -13.36
C GLN A 86 -2.27 -9.23 -13.55
N PHE A 87 -1.27 -8.45 -13.08
CA PHE A 87 0.13 -8.88 -13.12
C PHE A 87 0.58 -9.37 -11.75
N LEU A 88 1.41 -10.40 -11.71
CA LEU A 88 2.14 -10.82 -10.52
C LEU A 88 3.60 -11.12 -10.88
N ASP A 89 4.51 -10.85 -9.95
CA ASP A 89 5.89 -11.28 -10.06
C ASP A 89 6.06 -12.68 -9.44
N ALA A 90 6.93 -13.51 -10.00
CA ALA A 90 7.03 -14.93 -9.64
C ALA A 90 7.56 -15.19 -8.21
N ASP A 91 8.14 -14.19 -7.56
CA ASP A 91 8.65 -14.25 -6.20
C ASP A 91 7.65 -13.76 -5.13
N ASP A 92 6.50 -13.24 -5.55
CA ASP A 92 5.46 -12.67 -4.71
C ASP A 92 4.23 -13.59 -4.58
N TRP A 93 3.20 -13.15 -3.83
CA TRP A 93 1.91 -13.84 -3.72
C TRP A 93 0.77 -12.87 -3.38
N ILE A 94 -0.47 -13.35 -3.45
CA ILE A 94 -1.66 -12.53 -3.21
C ILE A 94 -2.58 -13.14 -2.13
N PRO A 95 -3.32 -12.28 -1.36
CA PRO A 95 -4.40 -12.73 -0.48
C PRO A 95 -5.46 -13.53 -1.21
N LYS A 96 -6.12 -14.48 -0.55
CA LYS A 96 -7.13 -15.38 -1.17
C LYS A 96 -8.32 -14.67 -1.81
N ASP A 97 -8.66 -13.49 -1.36
CA ASP A 97 -9.77 -12.67 -1.83
C ASP A 97 -9.35 -11.53 -2.78
N SER A 98 -8.05 -11.39 -3.07
CA SER A 98 -7.47 -10.29 -3.85
C SER A 98 -8.16 -10.09 -5.20
N THR A 99 -8.17 -11.11 -6.07
CA THR A 99 -8.77 -11.03 -7.41
C THR A 99 -10.26 -10.75 -7.33
N LYS A 100 -10.99 -11.37 -6.36
CA LYS A 100 -12.40 -11.11 -6.10
C LYS A 100 -12.68 -9.64 -5.77
N MET A 101 -11.88 -9.06 -4.86
CA MET A 101 -12.04 -7.67 -4.46
C MET A 101 -11.74 -6.70 -5.61
N LEU A 102 -10.69 -6.96 -6.39
CA LEU A 102 -10.34 -6.17 -7.57
C LEU A 102 -11.45 -6.21 -8.62
N VAL A 103 -11.91 -7.40 -9.00
CA VAL A 103 -12.98 -7.58 -10.02
C VAL A 103 -14.30 -6.96 -9.56
N ARG A 104 -14.70 -7.21 -8.32
CA ARG A 104 -15.90 -6.63 -7.76
C ARG A 104 -15.87 -5.10 -7.81
N THR A 105 -14.75 -4.50 -7.39
CA THR A 105 -14.56 -3.05 -7.44
C THR A 105 -14.61 -2.51 -8.87
N ALA A 106 -13.98 -3.22 -9.83
CA ALA A 106 -14.00 -2.84 -11.23
C ALA A 106 -15.42 -2.83 -11.80
N GLN A 107 -16.19 -3.86 -11.50
CA GLN A 107 -17.57 -4.03 -12.00
C GLN A 107 -18.56 -3.07 -11.33
N GLU A 108 -18.60 -3.02 -9.98
CA GLU A 108 -19.54 -2.18 -9.23
C GLU A 108 -19.31 -0.69 -9.50
N ARG A 109 -18.06 -0.29 -9.72
CA ARG A 109 -17.71 1.12 -9.96
C ARG A 109 -17.54 1.46 -11.44
N ASN A 110 -17.73 0.49 -12.34
CA ASN A 110 -17.45 0.61 -13.78
C ASN A 110 -16.09 1.26 -14.03
N ALA A 111 -15.05 0.72 -13.37
CA ALA A 111 -13.72 1.29 -13.41
C ALA A 111 -12.92 0.77 -14.61
N ASP A 112 -12.09 1.64 -15.17
CA ASP A 112 -11.11 1.29 -16.19
C ASP A 112 -9.83 0.75 -15.57
N LEU A 113 -9.50 1.24 -14.35
CA LEU A 113 -8.36 0.82 -13.55
C LEU A 113 -8.81 0.70 -12.08
N VAL A 114 -8.47 -0.40 -11.42
CA VAL A 114 -8.53 -0.52 -9.96
C VAL A 114 -7.10 -0.52 -9.42
N VAL A 115 -6.86 0.24 -8.35
CA VAL A 115 -5.54 0.32 -7.70
C VAL A 115 -5.71 -0.06 -6.24
N GLY A 116 -5.16 -1.20 -5.84
CA GLY A 116 -5.19 -1.70 -4.48
C GLY A 116 -3.98 -1.27 -3.66
N GLU A 117 -4.09 -1.38 -2.35
CA GLU A 117 -2.93 -1.30 -1.46
C GLU A 117 -2.16 -2.63 -1.47
N PHE A 118 -1.02 -2.67 -0.78
CA PHE A 118 -0.23 -3.88 -0.71
C PHE A 118 0.51 -4.02 0.62
N TYR A 119 0.92 -5.24 0.93
CA TYR A 119 1.85 -5.53 2.01
C TYR A 119 3.27 -5.60 1.47
N ARG A 120 4.19 -4.94 2.15
CA ARG A 120 5.62 -5.13 1.95
C ARG A 120 6.13 -6.13 2.97
N VAL A 121 6.80 -7.16 2.49
CA VAL A 121 7.37 -8.24 3.28
C VAL A 121 8.89 -8.07 3.33
N VAL A 122 9.47 -7.96 4.54
CA VAL A 122 10.92 -7.89 4.75
C VAL A 122 11.28 -8.89 5.85
N GLY A 123 11.77 -10.06 5.48
CA GLY A 123 11.94 -11.17 6.43
C GLY A 123 10.58 -11.56 7.03
N GLU A 124 10.45 -11.47 8.34
CA GLU A 124 9.19 -11.76 9.05
C GLU A 124 8.29 -10.52 9.25
N ASN A 125 8.73 -9.34 8.77
CA ASN A 125 8.01 -8.10 8.98
C ASN A 125 7.09 -7.77 7.81
N LEU A 126 5.85 -7.38 8.14
CA LEU A 126 4.83 -6.92 7.21
C LEU A 126 4.54 -5.44 7.45
N SER A 127 4.50 -4.64 6.38
CA SER A 127 4.02 -3.27 6.44
C SER A 127 3.03 -3.01 5.32
N ARG A 128 1.85 -2.46 5.65
CA ARG A 128 0.84 -2.05 4.65
C ARG A 128 1.27 -0.74 4.00
N LYS A 129 1.09 -0.65 2.69
CA LYS A 129 1.37 0.51 1.86
C LYS A 129 0.14 0.90 1.04
N GLY A 130 -0.20 2.19 1.10
CA GLY A 130 -1.25 2.82 0.31
C GLY A 130 -1.00 4.33 0.30
N SER A 131 -1.40 5.00 -0.77
CA SER A 131 -1.13 6.45 -0.95
C SER A 131 -2.38 7.26 -1.23
N ILE A 132 -3.52 6.60 -1.43
CA ILE A 132 -4.80 7.26 -1.71
C ILE A 132 -5.77 6.93 -0.58
N GLU A 133 -6.25 7.95 0.13
CA GLU A 133 -7.13 7.80 1.29
C GLU A 133 -8.64 7.91 0.96
N THR A 134 -8.99 7.93 -0.32
CA THR A 134 -10.39 7.97 -0.75
C THR A 134 -10.77 6.72 -1.51
N ASP A 135 -12.00 6.25 -1.30
CA ASP A 135 -12.57 5.10 -2.03
C ASP A 135 -13.45 5.52 -3.22
N ARG A 136 -13.70 6.84 -3.41
CA ARG A 136 -14.47 7.32 -4.55
C ARG A 136 -13.74 7.09 -5.87
N VAL A 137 -14.50 6.92 -6.95
CA VAL A 137 -13.93 6.86 -8.30
C VAL A 137 -13.31 8.20 -8.65
N LEU A 138 -12.08 8.15 -9.14
CA LEU A 138 -11.28 9.30 -9.54
C LEU A 138 -11.25 9.43 -11.06
N THR A 139 -11.21 10.65 -11.54
CA THR A 139 -10.76 10.96 -12.90
C THR A 139 -9.24 10.87 -12.97
N THR A 140 -8.68 10.75 -14.19
CA THR A 140 -7.23 10.76 -14.39
C THR A 140 -6.58 12.03 -13.83
N LYS A 141 -7.24 13.18 -13.95
CA LYS A 141 -6.76 14.44 -13.39
C LYS A 141 -6.68 14.38 -11.84
N GLU A 142 -7.71 13.88 -11.18
CA GLU A 142 -7.71 13.73 -9.72
C GLU A 142 -6.67 12.72 -9.25
N TYR A 143 -6.49 11.62 -9.97
CA TYR A 143 -5.43 10.65 -9.67
C TYR A 143 -4.03 11.26 -9.84
N ALA A 144 -3.82 12.07 -10.88
CA ALA A 144 -2.58 12.80 -11.11
C ALA A 144 -2.25 13.79 -9.97
N GLU A 145 -3.27 14.42 -9.34
CA GLU A 145 -3.06 15.27 -8.16
C GLU A 145 -2.50 14.48 -6.97
N PHE A 146 -2.99 13.26 -6.72
CA PHE A 146 -2.41 12.37 -5.70
C PHE A 146 -0.97 11.97 -6.05
N MET A 147 -0.68 11.60 -7.30
CA MET A 147 0.68 11.29 -7.76
C MET A 147 1.65 12.46 -7.56
N LYS A 148 1.20 13.69 -7.77
CA LYS A 148 2.02 14.89 -7.58
C LYS A 148 2.39 15.12 -6.12
N LEU A 149 1.53 14.75 -5.17
CA LEU A 149 1.82 14.86 -3.73
C LEU A 149 2.94 13.91 -3.27
N SER A 150 3.08 12.77 -3.96
CA SER A 150 4.09 11.75 -3.65
C SER A 150 4.71 11.21 -4.95
N PRO A 151 5.49 12.03 -5.68
CA PRO A 151 5.86 11.75 -7.07
C PRO A 151 6.78 10.55 -7.28
N ALA A 152 7.42 10.05 -6.24
CA ALA A 152 8.28 8.88 -6.27
C ALA A 152 7.71 7.69 -5.49
N ASP A 153 6.40 7.73 -5.16
CA ASP A 153 5.77 6.65 -4.41
C ASP A 153 5.60 5.42 -5.31
N TYR A 154 6.12 4.32 -4.81
CA TYR A 154 6.07 2.99 -5.41
C TYR A 154 4.65 2.52 -5.73
N TYR A 155 3.66 2.93 -4.92
CA TYR A 155 2.24 2.64 -5.10
C TYR A 155 1.73 3.01 -6.50
N TYR A 156 2.21 4.13 -7.07
CA TYR A 156 1.80 4.56 -8.41
C TYR A 156 2.58 3.85 -9.52
N GLY A 157 3.83 3.48 -9.24
CA GLY A 157 4.76 2.97 -10.23
C GLY A 157 4.54 1.51 -10.60
N VAL A 158 4.24 0.66 -9.64
CA VAL A 158 4.13 -0.80 -9.83
C VAL A 158 2.85 -1.20 -10.58
N ILE A 159 2.90 -2.36 -11.27
CA ILE A 159 1.75 -2.87 -12.03
C ILE A 159 0.95 -3.94 -11.26
N TRP A 160 1.57 -4.63 -10.34
CA TRP A 160 1.01 -5.79 -9.69
C TRP A 160 -0.06 -5.49 -8.61
N ASN A 161 -0.18 -4.25 -8.14
CA ASN A 161 -1.27 -3.83 -7.25
C ASN A 161 -2.51 -3.30 -8.01
N LYS A 162 -2.58 -3.58 -9.32
CA LYS A 162 -3.60 -3.01 -10.21
C LYS A 162 -4.37 -4.09 -10.98
N LEU A 163 -5.60 -3.75 -11.33
CA LEU A 163 -6.42 -4.51 -12.28
C LEU A 163 -6.74 -3.60 -13.47
N TYR A 164 -6.31 -4.00 -14.65
CA TYR A 164 -6.42 -3.25 -15.89
C TYR A 164 -7.56 -3.76 -16.75
N LYS A 165 -8.37 -2.88 -17.31
CA LYS A 165 -9.36 -3.24 -18.32
C LYS A 165 -8.66 -3.51 -19.66
N LYS A 166 -8.69 -4.77 -20.12
CA LYS A 166 -7.94 -5.22 -21.30
C LYS A 166 -8.29 -4.46 -22.56
N SER A 167 -9.58 -4.08 -22.74
CA SER A 167 -10.00 -3.35 -23.95
C SER A 167 -9.26 -2.02 -24.17
N ILE A 168 -8.77 -1.37 -23.11
CA ILE A 168 -7.96 -0.15 -23.22
C ILE A 168 -6.56 -0.49 -23.73
N LEU A 169 -5.95 -1.57 -23.25
CA LEU A 169 -4.65 -2.03 -23.73
C LEU A 169 -4.71 -2.37 -25.23
N ASP A 170 -5.78 -3.06 -25.63
CA ASP A 170 -5.99 -3.47 -27.04
C ASP A 170 -6.28 -2.26 -27.94
N GLU A 171 -7.18 -1.35 -27.54
CA GLU A 171 -7.61 -0.21 -28.34
C GLU A 171 -6.47 0.77 -28.64
N TYR A 172 -5.61 1.00 -27.65
CA TYR A 172 -4.51 1.96 -27.76
C TYR A 172 -3.16 1.29 -27.97
N ALA A 173 -3.11 -0.04 -28.15
CA ALA A 173 -1.91 -0.84 -28.36
C ALA A 173 -0.82 -0.57 -27.29
N ILE A 174 -1.24 -0.45 -26.02
CA ILE A 174 -0.35 -0.11 -24.91
C ILE A 174 0.52 -1.32 -24.57
N GLN A 175 1.83 -1.12 -24.60
CA GLN A 175 2.84 -2.13 -24.33
C GLN A 175 4.00 -1.54 -23.52
N MET A 176 4.74 -2.40 -22.83
CA MET A 176 5.99 -2.03 -22.19
C MET A 176 7.08 -1.92 -23.26
N ASP A 177 7.92 -0.88 -23.17
CA ASP A 177 9.06 -0.70 -24.08
C ASP A 177 10.23 -1.60 -23.65
N PRO A 178 10.61 -2.64 -24.43
CA PRO A 178 11.73 -3.54 -24.07
C PRO A 178 13.09 -2.83 -24.04
N SER A 179 13.21 -1.65 -24.63
CA SER A 179 14.45 -0.86 -24.58
C SER A 179 14.66 -0.13 -23.25
N VAL A 180 13.61 -0.02 -22.43
CA VAL A 180 13.64 0.58 -21.10
C VAL A 180 13.97 -0.48 -20.07
N SER A 181 15.13 -0.33 -19.42
CA SER A 181 15.59 -1.29 -18.41
C SER A 181 15.17 -0.99 -16.98
N PHE A 182 14.58 0.17 -16.71
CA PHE A 182 14.15 0.61 -15.39
C PHE A 182 12.89 1.47 -15.47
N CYS A 183 11.99 1.27 -14.49
CA CYS A 183 10.71 1.99 -14.40
C CYS A 183 9.80 1.77 -15.62
N GLU A 184 9.97 0.67 -16.34
CA GLU A 184 9.11 0.24 -17.43
C GLU A 184 7.65 0.14 -16.98
N ASP A 185 7.44 -0.35 -15.78
CA ASP A 185 6.13 -0.46 -15.12
C ASP A 185 5.49 0.92 -14.93
N PHE A 186 6.27 1.90 -14.48
CA PHE A 186 5.76 3.25 -14.27
C PHE A 186 5.41 3.93 -15.59
N ILE A 187 6.24 3.78 -16.62
CA ILE A 187 5.98 4.33 -17.96
C ILE A 187 4.73 3.69 -18.55
N PHE A 188 4.57 2.37 -18.43
CA PHE A 188 3.37 1.65 -18.84
C PHE A 188 2.11 2.18 -18.11
N ASN A 189 2.21 2.42 -16.80
CA ASN A 189 1.11 3.00 -16.04
C ASN A 189 0.76 4.41 -16.51
N LEU A 190 1.74 5.27 -16.79
CA LEU A 190 1.50 6.62 -17.28
C LEU A 190 0.77 6.60 -18.63
N GLU A 191 1.19 5.74 -19.56
CA GLU A 191 0.53 5.58 -20.85
C GLU A 191 -0.90 5.06 -20.69
N TYR A 192 -1.11 4.03 -19.87
CA TYR A 192 -2.45 3.50 -19.61
C TYR A 192 -3.37 4.56 -18.99
N LEU A 193 -2.87 5.37 -18.05
CA LEU A 193 -3.62 6.42 -17.38
C LEU A 193 -4.10 7.52 -18.33
N LEU A 194 -3.39 7.81 -19.44
CA LEU A 194 -3.85 8.77 -20.44
C LEU A 194 -5.19 8.37 -21.07
N HIS A 195 -5.50 7.08 -21.10
CA HIS A 195 -6.71 6.53 -21.71
C HIS A 195 -7.78 6.13 -20.68
N CYS A 196 -7.49 6.26 -19.38
CA CYS A 196 -8.45 6.01 -18.32
C CYS A 196 -9.39 7.20 -18.10
N LYS A 197 -10.65 6.88 -17.79
CA LYS A 197 -11.64 7.88 -17.37
C LYS A 197 -12.07 7.66 -15.91
N ARG A 198 -12.00 6.43 -15.43
CA ARG A 198 -12.54 5.99 -14.15
C ARG A 198 -11.53 5.11 -13.42
N ILE A 199 -10.89 5.66 -12.41
CA ILE A 199 -9.91 4.98 -11.59
C ILE A 199 -10.50 4.75 -10.21
N ALA A 200 -10.56 3.51 -9.75
CA ALA A 200 -11.13 3.15 -8.47
C ALA A 200 -10.03 2.72 -7.48
N PRO A 201 -9.71 3.55 -6.49
CA PRO A 201 -8.87 3.11 -5.38
C PRO A 201 -9.60 2.03 -4.57
N LEU A 202 -8.85 1.01 -4.16
CA LEU A 202 -9.30 -0.08 -3.30
C LEU A 202 -8.45 -0.06 -2.03
N LEU A 203 -9.07 0.35 -0.91
CA LEU A 203 -8.38 0.58 0.37
C LEU A 203 -8.17 -0.72 1.15
N VAL A 204 -7.81 -1.80 0.44
CA VAL A 204 -7.41 -3.07 1.04
C VAL A 204 -6.17 -3.60 0.32
N PRO A 205 -5.25 -4.25 1.05
CA PRO A 205 -4.08 -4.87 0.45
C PRO A 205 -4.48 -6.04 -0.43
N VAL A 206 -4.03 -6.01 -1.67
CA VAL A 206 -4.29 -7.05 -2.68
C VAL A 206 -3.06 -7.86 -3.05
N TYR A 207 -1.91 -7.53 -2.47
CA TYR A 207 -0.62 -8.09 -2.89
C TYR A 207 0.36 -8.15 -1.73
N TYR A 208 1.22 -9.18 -1.71
CA TYR A 208 2.37 -9.30 -0.82
C TYR A 208 3.65 -9.14 -1.64
N TYR A 209 4.26 -7.97 -1.54
CA TYR A 209 5.54 -7.66 -2.17
C TYR A 209 6.70 -8.08 -1.29
N VAL A 210 7.53 -9.02 -1.76
CA VAL A 210 8.68 -9.56 -1.03
C VAL A 210 9.94 -8.81 -1.40
N LYS A 211 10.58 -8.17 -0.43
CA LYS A 211 11.90 -7.60 -0.66
C LYS A 211 12.98 -8.66 -0.44
N THR A 212 13.46 -9.26 -1.53
CA THR A 212 14.60 -10.17 -1.51
C THR A 212 15.93 -9.41 -1.49
N GLU A 213 16.88 -9.87 -0.67
CA GLU A 213 18.28 -9.40 -0.76
C GLU A 213 18.82 -9.81 -2.12
N GLY A 214 19.24 -8.85 -2.95
CA GLY A 214 19.79 -9.12 -4.27
C GLY A 214 18.84 -8.87 -5.45
N SER A 215 17.68 -8.19 -5.24
CA SER A 215 16.82 -7.76 -6.34
C SER A 215 17.59 -6.94 -7.38
N LEU A 216 17.21 -7.03 -8.65
CA LEU A 216 17.84 -6.33 -9.79
C LEU A 216 18.06 -4.82 -9.53
N VAL A 217 17.21 -4.22 -8.71
CA VAL A 217 17.29 -2.82 -8.30
C VAL A 217 18.47 -2.56 -7.35
N SER A 218 18.91 -3.55 -6.56
CA SER A 218 19.92 -3.37 -5.51
C SER A 218 21.36 -3.55 -5.99
N GLN A 219 21.60 -4.19 -7.12
CA GLN A 219 22.92 -4.72 -7.44
C GLN A 219 23.89 -3.77 -8.16
N ASN A 220 23.45 -2.67 -8.83
CA ASN A 220 24.36 -1.87 -9.66
C ASN A 220 24.00 -0.38 -9.82
N MET A 221 23.33 0.26 -8.88
CA MET A 221 22.93 1.67 -9.02
C MET A 221 24.04 2.62 -8.52
N ASN A 222 24.80 3.23 -9.44
CA ASN A 222 25.63 4.37 -9.12
C ASN A 222 24.83 5.70 -9.31
N LEU A 223 25.30 6.79 -8.67
CA LEU A 223 24.62 8.09 -8.69
C LEU A 223 24.33 8.60 -10.11
N ARG A 224 25.24 8.36 -11.07
CA ARG A 224 25.07 8.78 -12.46
C ARG A 224 23.92 8.03 -13.13
N ARG A 225 23.86 6.71 -12.99
CA ARG A 225 22.77 5.90 -13.52
C ARG A 225 21.42 6.28 -12.91
N LEU A 226 21.39 6.62 -11.62
CA LEU A 226 20.17 7.10 -10.94
C LEU A 226 19.70 8.43 -11.53
N VAL A 227 20.61 9.38 -11.81
CA VAL A 227 20.28 10.67 -12.43
C VAL A 227 19.79 10.46 -13.85
N ASP A 228 20.48 9.64 -14.64
CA ASP A 228 20.11 9.35 -16.03
C ASP A 228 18.72 8.68 -16.08
N MET A 229 18.46 7.71 -15.23
CA MET A 229 17.16 7.05 -15.08
C MET A 229 16.06 8.06 -14.70
N LYS A 230 16.26 8.85 -13.67
CA LYS A 230 15.28 9.86 -13.25
C LYS A 230 14.99 10.88 -14.37
N THR A 231 16.02 11.29 -15.11
CA THR A 231 15.86 12.23 -16.20
C THR A 231 15.05 11.62 -17.34
N SER A 232 15.29 10.37 -17.68
CA SER A 232 14.53 9.65 -18.71
C SER A 232 13.07 9.46 -18.29
N VAL A 233 12.83 8.97 -17.08
CA VAL A 233 11.46 8.78 -16.56
C VAL A 233 10.73 10.10 -16.40
N TYR A 234 11.41 11.17 -16.02
CA TYR A 234 10.82 12.50 -15.90
C TYR A 234 10.22 13.02 -17.21
N GLN A 235 10.79 12.68 -18.36
CA GLN A 235 10.22 13.08 -19.65
C GLN A 235 8.82 12.48 -19.86
N TYR A 236 8.61 11.22 -19.51
CA TYR A 236 7.30 10.56 -19.55
C TYR A 236 6.35 11.15 -18.52
N TYR A 237 6.83 11.39 -17.31
CA TYR A 237 6.06 11.99 -16.22
C TYR A 237 5.60 13.42 -16.56
N ASP A 238 6.49 14.27 -17.05
CA ASP A 238 6.16 15.63 -17.50
C ASP A 238 5.19 15.63 -18.68
N SER A 239 5.39 14.73 -19.66
CA SER A 239 4.49 14.53 -20.79
C SER A 239 3.09 14.11 -20.34
N PHE A 240 2.99 13.18 -19.40
CA PHE A 240 1.71 12.77 -18.82
C PHE A 240 0.96 13.98 -18.25
N PHE A 241 1.60 14.79 -17.40
CA PHE A 241 0.95 15.97 -16.82
C PHE A 241 0.56 17.03 -17.85
N ARG A 242 1.34 17.20 -18.91
CA ARG A 242 0.99 18.09 -20.05
C ARG A 242 -0.29 17.64 -20.75
N ASN A 243 -0.52 16.35 -20.84
CA ASN A 243 -1.72 15.80 -21.48
C ASN A 243 -2.95 15.81 -20.56
N VAL A 244 -2.76 15.66 -19.25
CA VAL A 244 -3.85 15.56 -18.28
C VAL A 244 -4.31 16.92 -17.77
N LEU A 245 -3.41 17.91 -17.65
CA LEU A 245 -3.72 19.24 -17.17
C LEU A 245 -3.93 20.24 -18.32
N ASP A 246 -4.82 21.21 -18.12
CA ASP A 246 -4.86 22.36 -19.02
C ASP A 246 -3.58 23.20 -18.90
N GLU A 247 -3.23 23.93 -19.95
CA GLU A 247 -1.98 24.69 -20.08
C GLU A 247 -1.75 25.66 -18.91
N LYS A 248 -2.80 26.32 -18.41
CA LYS A 248 -2.71 27.26 -17.30
C LYS A 248 -2.38 26.54 -16.00
N THR A 249 -3.04 25.42 -15.72
CA THR A 249 -2.81 24.58 -14.54
C THR A 249 -1.41 23.96 -14.62
N TYR A 250 -1.02 23.41 -15.78
CA TYR A 250 0.31 22.83 -15.96
C TYR A 250 1.43 23.84 -15.66
N ARG A 251 1.34 25.08 -16.21
CA ARG A 251 2.33 26.13 -15.94
C ARG A 251 2.45 26.47 -14.44
N LYS A 252 1.32 26.51 -13.75
CA LYS A 252 1.28 26.76 -12.30
C LYS A 252 1.95 25.62 -11.52
N GLU A 253 1.70 24.38 -11.89
CA GLU A 253 2.12 23.18 -11.17
C GLU A 253 3.50 22.67 -11.59
N ARG A 254 4.15 23.27 -12.61
CA ARG A 254 5.39 22.79 -13.20
C ARG A 254 6.53 22.57 -12.20
N ILE A 255 6.64 23.40 -11.16
CA ILE A 255 7.66 23.24 -10.11
C ILE A 255 7.36 22.01 -9.28
N GLY A 256 6.08 21.77 -8.92
CA GLY A 256 5.65 20.58 -8.22
C GLY A 256 5.89 19.30 -9.04
N ILE A 257 5.62 19.34 -10.34
CA ILE A 257 5.90 18.23 -11.27
C ILE A 257 7.41 17.97 -11.34
N ALA A 258 8.23 19.01 -11.44
CA ALA A 258 9.69 18.91 -11.47
C ALA A 258 10.29 18.39 -10.14
N SER A 259 9.55 18.44 -9.04
CA SER A 259 9.98 17.86 -7.76
C SER A 259 10.25 16.35 -7.83
N PHE A 260 9.67 15.65 -8.82
CA PHE A 260 10.00 14.26 -9.14
C PHE A 260 11.52 14.03 -9.29
N LEU A 261 12.25 14.97 -9.88
CA LEU A 261 13.70 14.85 -10.09
C LEU A 261 14.51 14.88 -8.78
N VAL A 262 14.01 15.64 -7.79
CA VAL A 262 14.70 15.84 -6.51
C VAL A 262 14.08 15.04 -5.35
N SER A 263 12.84 14.57 -5.51
CA SER A 263 12.26 13.67 -4.53
C SER A 263 13.12 12.42 -4.45
N GLY A 264 13.81 12.26 -3.34
CA GLY A 264 14.37 10.97 -2.99
C GLY A 264 13.22 9.97 -3.00
N ALA A 265 13.44 8.78 -3.54
CA ALA A 265 12.52 7.70 -3.34
C ALA A 265 12.37 7.53 -1.83
N THR A 266 11.25 8.00 -1.30
CA THR A 266 10.95 7.82 0.10
C THR A 266 10.78 6.33 0.33
N ASP A 267 11.60 5.76 1.19
CA ASP A 267 11.61 4.40 1.75
C ASP A 267 11.92 3.22 0.84
N GLU A 268 11.78 3.27 -0.47
CA GLU A 268 11.90 2.08 -1.31
C GLU A 268 13.07 2.10 -2.28
N PHE A 269 13.55 3.26 -2.66
CA PHE A 269 14.88 3.44 -3.25
C PHE A 269 15.89 3.85 -2.17
N THR A 270 15.96 3.16 -1.06
CA THR A 270 17.18 3.21 -0.27
C THR A 270 18.26 2.62 -1.15
N ILE A 271 19.15 3.47 -1.64
CA ILE A 271 20.46 3.07 -2.14
C ILE A 271 20.98 2.08 -1.11
N PRO A 272 21.31 0.83 -1.48
CA PRO A 272 21.96 -0.08 -0.55
C PRO A 272 23.18 0.69 -0.02
N MET A 273 23.22 0.91 1.29
CA MET A 273 24.34 1.61 1.89
C MET A 273 25.60 0.80 1.60
N ALA A 274 26.63 1.44 1.11
CA ALA A 274 27.92 0.81 0.86
C ALA A 274 28.37 0.04 2.12
N PRO A 275 29.00 -1.15 1.99
CA PRO A 275 29.46 -1.93 3.12
C PRO A 275 30.34 -1.04 4.03
N GLY A 276 30.00 -0.91 5.30
CA GLY A 276 30.73 -0.13 6.28
C GLY A 276 30.10 1.21 6.71
N THR A 277 28.97 1.62 6.13
CA THR A 277 28.24 2.78 6.65
C THR A 277 27.52 2.40 7.94
N LYS A 278 27.91 3.01 9.04
CA LYS A 278 27.21 2.98 10.33
C LYS A 278 25.75 3.41 10.13
N LYS A 279 24.82 2.85 10.96
CA LYS A 279 23.46 3.39 11.10
C LYS A 279 23.52 4.92 10.95
N VAL A 280 22.76 5.44 9.99
CA VAL A 280 22.55 6.90 9.92
C VAL A 280 21.85 7.24 11.22
N GLU A 281 22.57 7.87 12.12
CA GLU A 281 21.95 8.56 13.24
C GLU A 281 20.91 9.49 12.62
N THR A 282 19.69 9.41 13.08
CA THR A 282 18.63 10.35 12.73
C THR A 282 19.26 11.75 12.79
N PRO A 283 19.23 12.56 11.71
CA PRO A 283 19.86 13.85 11.74
C PRO A 283 19.33 14.59 12.97
N HIS A 284 20.23 15.02 13.86
CA HIS A 284 19.86 15.91 14.95
C HIS A 284 19.31 17.18 14.30
N VAL A 285 18.00 17.23 14.15
CA VAL A 285 17.31 18.45 13.75
C VAL A 285 17.39 19.39 14.95
N ALA A 286 18.33 20.33 14.89
CA ALA A 286 18.40 21.40 15.88
C ALA A 286 17.15 22.28 15.70
N LEU A 287 16.16 22.06 16.55
CA LEU A 287 14.99 22.91 16.60
C LEU A 287 15.35 24.22 17.30
N ASP A 288 15.00 25.36 16.69
CA ASP A 288 15.07 26.65 17.36
C ASP A 288 14.00 26.73 18.45
N ARG A 289 14.34 26.26 19.65
CA ARG A 289 13.44 26.19 20.79
C ARG A 289 12.83 27.55 21.19
N ALA A 290 13.41 28.66 20.76
CA ALA A 290 12.87 29.99 21.03
C ALA A 290 11.63 30.34 20.20
N ARG A 291 11.37 29.61 19.10
CA ARG A 291 10.25 29.82 18.18
C ARG A 291 9.14 28.75 18.29
N ILE A 292 9.29 27.79 19.19
CA ILE A 292 8.45 26.61 19.21
C ILE A 292 7.58 26.64 20.47
N ASP A 293 6.26 26.59 20.27
CA ASP A 293 5.32 26.27 21.34
C ASP A 293 5.56 24.82 21.82
N THR A 294 6.07 24.70 23.05
CA THR A 294 6.45 23.43 23.65
C THR A 294 5.29 22.44 23.73
N LEU A 295 4.05 22.95 23.93
CA LEU A 295 2.86 22.11 24.00
C LEU A 295 2.54 21.47 22.64
N THR A 296 2.55 22.26 21.57
CA THR A 296 2.24 21.79 20.21
C THR A 296 3.29 20.78 19.72
N ILE A 297 4.58 21.08 19.91
CA ILE A 297 5.65 20.17 19.48
C ILE A 297 5.72 18.92 20.35
N GLY A 298 5.53 19.06 21.66
CA GLY A 298 5.49 17.92 22.58
C GLY A 298 4.36 16.97 22.23
N ALA A 299 3.16 17.48 22.00
CA ALA A 299 2.02 16.68 21.57
C ALA A 299 2.29 15.96 20.24
N ARG A 300 2.93 16.65 19.27
CA ARG A 300 3.30 16.04 17.98
C ARG A 300 4.31 14.90 18.15
N TYR A 301 5.35 15.07 18.96
CA TYR A 301 6.34 14.02 19.18
C TYR A 301 5.77 12.83 19.95
N ILE A 302 4.94 13.08 20.96
CA ILE A 302 4.22 12.01 21.66
C ILE A 302 3.34 11.23 20.68
N TRP A 303 2.63 11.93 19.79
CA TRP A 303 1.81 11.28 18.77
C TRP A 303 2.65 10.46 17.78
N MET A 304 3.78 10.99 17.29
CA MET A 304 4.67 10.25 16.38
C MET A 304 5.22 8.98 17.04
N LEU A 305 5.64 9.07 18.32
CA LEU A 305 6.11 7.92 19.06
C LEU A 305 5.00 6.90 19.31
N TYR A 306 3.78 7.36 19.63
CA TYR A 306 2.62 6.50 19.77
C TYR A 306 2.30 5.76 18.47
N GLU A 307 2.35 6.44 17.33
CA GLU A 307 2.18 5.82 16.02
C GLU A 307 3.23 4.74 15.71
N GLU A 308 4.47 4.91 16.15
CA GLU A 308 5.52 3.91 16.01
C GLU A 308 5.22 2.64 16.82
N TYR A 309 4.78 2.80 18.07
CA TYR A 309 4.35 1.66 18.89
C TYR A 309 3.11 0.96 18.32
N LEU A 310 2.13 1.72 17.81
CA LEU A 310 0.96 1.12 17.15
C LEU A 310 1.33 0.38 15.86
N ALA A 311 2.35 0.84 15.13
CA ALA A 311 2.85 0.13 13.96
C ALA A 311 3.39 -1.27 14.33
N THR A 312 4.02 -1.40 15.49
CA THR A 312 4.48 -2.69 16.02
C THR A 312 3.29 -3.63 16.33
N ALA A 313 2.24 -3.12 16.98
CA ALA A 313 1.03 -3.88 17.23
C ALA A 313 0.31 -4.28 15.93
N ALA A 314 0.30 -3.39 14.94
CA ALA A 314 -0.26 -3.64 13.61
C ALA A 314 0.46 -4.79 12.91
N MET A 315 1.80 -4.78 12.91
CA MET A 315 2.63 -5.84 12.31
C MET A 315 2.38 -7.21 12.95
N LYS A 316 2.34 -7.28 14.28
CA LYS A 316 2.12 -8.54 15.01
C LYS A 316 0.77 -9.18 14.70
N ASN A 317 -0.23 -8.38 14.42
CA ASN A 317 -1.61 -8.83 14.19
C ASN A 317 -1.99 -8.87 12.70
N ASP A 318 -1.04 -8.60 11.81
CA ASP A 318 -1.26 -8.59 10.34
C ASP A 318 -2.44 -7.68 9.93
N ILE A 319 -2.43 -6.45 10.43
CA ILE A 319 -3.42 -5.41 10.16
C ILE A 319 -2.75 -4.05 9.93
N SER A 320 -3.49 -3.07 9.43
CA SER A 320 -2.96 -1.73 9.23
C SER A 320 -2.92 -0.92 10.53
N ARG A 321 -2.13 0.17 10.52
CA ARG A 321 -2.13 1.16 11.60
C ARG A 321 -3.50 1.77 11.84
N ASN A 322 -4.25 2.04 10.78
CA ASN A 322 -5.62 2.55 10.89
C ASN A 322 -6.54 1.54 11.56
N ASP A 323 -6.37 0.25 11.28
CA ASP A 323 -7.14 -0.81 11.93
C ASP A 323 -6.86 -0.85 13.44
N VAL A 324 -5.58 -0.70 13.84
CA VAL A 324 -5.20 -0.61 15.26
C VAL A 324 -5.77 0.65 15.91
N LEU A 325 -5.72 1.81 15.24
CA LEU A 325 -6.33 3.05 15.75
C LEU A 325 -7.84 2.91 15.94
N VAL A 326 -8.53 2.34 14.96
CA VAL A 326 -9.99 2.09 15.06
C VAL A 326 -10.29 1.07 16.15
N PHE A 327 -9.52 0.00 16.27
CA PHE A 327 -9.68 -0.98 17.33
C PHE A 327 -9.44 -0.37 18.73
N SER A 328 -8.40 0.45 18.88
CA SER A 328 -8.11 1.21 20.08
C SER A 328 -9.27 2.15 20.44
N ALA A 329 -9.82 2.88 19.45
CA ALA A 329 -11.00 3.73 19.68
C ALA A 329 -12.23 2.93 20.14
N ILE A 330 -12.45 1.74 19.56
CA ILE A 330 -13.53 0.84 20.00
C ILE A 330 -13.31 0.39 21.45
N SER A 331 -12.05 0.15 21.86
CA SER A 331 -11.74 -0.26 23.24
C SER A 331 -11.98 0.85 24.28
N LEU A 332 -11.89 2.11 23.86
CA LEU A 332 -12.12 3.28 24.73
C LEU A 332 -13.62 3.63 24.89
N LEU A 333 -14.46 3.18 23.98
CA LEU A 333 -15.89 3.47 23.97
C LEU A 333 -16.65 2.29 24.63
N LYS A 334 -17.60 2.59 25.52
CA LYS A 334 -18.50 1.57 26.09
C LYS A 334 -19.34 0.89 25.01
N ASP A 335 -19.90 1.70 24.09
CA ASP A 335 -20.69 1.25 22.95
C ASP A 335 -20.45 2.18 21.76
N VAL A 336 -20.24 1.60 20.58
CA VAL A 336 -20.09 2.34 19.33
C VAL A 336 -21.41 2.28 18.56
N HIS A 337 -22.09 3.40 18.45
CA HIS A 337 -23.38 3.49 17.76
C HIS A 337 -23.31 4.22 16.41
N SER A 338 -22.19 4.83 16.08
CA SER A 338 -21.97 5.47 14.78
C SER A 338 -20.50 5.51 14.39
N LEU A 339 -20.21 5.54 13.09
CA LEU A 339 -18.84 5.73 12.59
C LEU A 339 -18.28 7.10 12.94
N ARG A 340 -19.15 8.11 13.14
CA ARG A 340 -18.76 9.46 13.54
C ARG A 340 -18.13 9.50 14.92
N GLN A 341 -18.55 8.63 15.85
CA GLN A 341 -17.89 8.52 17.15
C GLN A 341 -16.45 8.06 17.00
N LEU A 342 -16.19 7.07 16.14
CA LEU A 342 -14.84 6.61 15.84
C LEU A 342 -14.03 7.68 15.09
N ALA A 343 -14.65 8.43 14.17
CA ALA A 343 -14.01 9.52 13.45
C ALA A 343 -13.57 10.65 14.40
N ALA A 344 -14.38 10.98 15.38
CA ALA A 344 -14.07 12.01 16.37
C ALA A 344 -12.85 11.66 17.23
N ILE A 345 -12.62 10.37 17.52
CA ILE A 345 -11.50 9.90 18.35
C ILE A 345 -10.25 9.67 17.51
N THR A 346 -10.38 9.05 16.33
CA THR A 346 -9.24 8.66 15.51
C THR A 346 -8.74 9.76 14.57
N GLY A 347 -9.58 10.75 14.28
CA GLY A 347 -9.31 11.73 13.21
C GLY A 347 -9.39 11.16 11.79
N LEU A 348 -9.75 9.89 11.63
CA LEU A 348 -9.88 9.23 10.33
C LEU A 348 -11.21 9.59 9.65
N SER A 349 -11.23 9.52 8.32
CA SER A 349 -12.47 9.67 7.55
C SER A 349 -13.42 8.49 7.78
N GLU A 350 -14.73 8.69 7.66
CA GLU A 350 -15.73 7.61 7.79
C GLU A 350 -15.46 6.44 6.82
N PRO A 351 -15.05 6.65 5.56
CA PRO A 351 -14.65 5.55 4.66
C PRO A 351 -13.45 4.74 5.18
N SER A 352 -12.41 5.41 5.71
CA SER A 352 -11.25 4.73 6.28
C SER A 352 -11.64 3.89 7.51
N ILE A 353 -12.53 4.40 8.35
CA ILE A 353 -13.07 3.67 9.51
C ILE A 353 -13.88 2.46 9.06
N MET A 354 -14.74 2.62 8.04
CA MET A 354 -15.53 1.51 7.51
C MET A 354 -14.62 0.40 6.98
N ALA A 355 -13.55 0.74 6.25
CA ALA A 355 -12.57 -0.22 5.78
C ALA A 355 -11.92 -0.98 6.95
N SER A 356 -11.47 -0.26 7.98
CA SER A 356 -10.88 -0.86 9.18
C SER A 356 -11.86 -1.75 9.94
N VAL A 357 -13.11 -1.31 10.11
CA VAL A 357 -14.17 -2.11 10.75
C VAL A 357 -14.41 -3.41 9.98
N GLN A 358 -14.41 -3.37 8.64
CA GLN A 358 -14.53 -4.58 7.82
C GLN A 358 -13.36 -5.53 8.01
N VAL A 359 -12.12 -5.04 7.99
CA VAL A 359 -10.91 -5.84 8.22
C VAL A 359 -10.93 -6.49 9.61
N LEU A 360 -11.22 -5.71 10.65
CA LEU A 360 -11.28 -6.21 12.03
C LEU A 360 -12.39 -7.24 12.23
N SER A 361 -13.54 -7.03 11.58
CA SER A 361 -14.65 -8.01 11.59
C SER A 361 -14.30 -9.28 10.84
N TYR A 362 -13.66 -9.18 9.68
CA TYR A 362 -13.20 -10.33 8.90
C TYR A 362 -12.17 -11.17 9.68
N LYS A 363 -11.26 -10.52 10.39
CA LYS A 363 -10.28 -11.19 11.28
C LYS A 363 -10.88 -11.66 12.61
N HIS A 364 -12.19 -11.58 12.78
CA HIS A 364 -12.90 -11.97 13.99
C HIS A 364 -12.46 -11.23 15.27
N MET A 365 -11.84 -10.06 15.13
CA MET A 365 -11.39 -9.25 16.26
C MET A 365 -12.52 -8.42 16.87
N ILE A 366 -13.53 -8.07 16.08
CA ILE A 366 -14.73 -7.36 16.50
C ILE A 366 -16.00 -8.07 16.01
N SER A 367 -17.12 -7.77 16.67
CA SER A 367 -18.46 -8.15 16.24
C SER A 367 -19.27 -6.89 15.89
N ILE A 368 -20.08 -6.97 14.85
CA ILE A 368 -20.93 -5.87 14.40
C ILE A 368 -22.40 -6.33 14.46
N SER A 369 -23.25 -5.54 15.11
CA SER A 369 -24.70 -5.63 15.01
C SER A 369 -25.20 -4.40 14.25
N TYR A 370 -26.14 -4.60 13.32
CA TYR A 370 -26.62 -3.50 12.46
C TYR A 370 -27.95 -2.90 12.91
N LEU A 371 -28.66 -3.52 13.85
CA LEU A 371 -29.97 -3.05 14.33
C LEU A 371 -30.12 -3.24 15.84
N PRO A 372 -29.80 -2.25 16.67
CA PRO A 372 -29.07 -0.99 16.36
C PRO A 372 -27.60 -1.25 15.98
N LEU A 373 -26.96 -0.27 15.33
CA LEU A 373 -25.52 -0.37 15.06
C LEU A 373 -24.77 -0.45 16.40
N SER A 374 -24.01 -1.52 16.57
CA SER A 374 -23.13 -1.72 17.74
C SER A 374 -21.89 -2.48 17.28
N VAL A 375 -20.72 -1.96 17.64
CA VAL A 375 -19.42 -2.59 17.36
C VAL A 375 -18.74 -2.90 18.68
N ARG A 376 -18.35 -4.16 18.88
CA ARG A 376 -17.73 -4.63 20.13
C ARG A 376 -16.50 -5.49 19.86
N ILE A 377 -15.51 -5.40 20.74
CA ILE A 377 -14.34 -6.28 20.70
C ILE A 377 -14.77 -7.71 21.08
N ARG A 378 -14.26 -8.68 20.36
CA ARG A 378 -14.46 -10.10 20.65
C ARG A 378 -13.37 -10.60 21.59
N THR A 379 -13.76 -11.32 22.59
CA THR A 379 -12.83 -11.90 23.60
C THR A 379 -12.00 -13.05 23.04
N ASP A 380 -12.48 -13.73 21.99
CA ASP A 380 -11.82 -14.87 21.37
C ASP A 380 -10.83 -14.48 20.26
N GLY A 381 -11.02 -13.33 19.59
CA GLY A 381 -10.16 -12.89 18.48
C GLY A 381 -9.46 -11.54 18.74
N GLY A 382 -10.04 -10.67 19.56
CA GLY A 382 -9.52 -9.32 19.80
C GLY A 382 -8.56 -9.21 20.99
N ALA A 383 -8.49 -10.21 21.88
CA ALA A 383 -7.71 -10.14 23.12
C ALA A 383 -6.21 -9.94 22.89
N GLY A 384 -5.65 -10.59 21.86
CA GLY A 384 -4.24 -10.45 21.51
C GLY A 384 -3.88 -9.01 21.07
N LEU A 385 -4.68 -8.43 20.21
CA LEU A 385 -4.49 -7.05 19.76
C LEU A 385 -4.67 -6.05 20.90
N LEU A 386 -5.67 -6.26 21.77
CA LEU A 386 -5.89 -5.42 22.95
C LEU A 386 -4.65 -5.42 23.85
N HIS A 387 -4.09 -6.60 24.12
CA HIS A 387 -2.87 -6.75 24.92
C HIS A 387 -1.68 -6.02 24.28
N ASP A 388 -1.48 -6.15 22.95
CA ASP A 388 -0.39 -5.46 22.26
C ASP A 388 -0.55 -3.92 22.30
N ILE A 389 -1.78 -3.41 22.23
CA ILE A 389 -2.06 -1.97 22.40
C ILE A 389 -1.78 -1.53 23.85
N GLU A 390 -2.16 -2.31 24.85
CA GLU A 390 -1.88 -2.00 26.24
C GLU A 390 -0.36 -1.95 26.51
N LEU A 391 0.41 -2.86 25.91
CA LEU A 391 1.87 -2.83 25.95
C LEU A 391 2.42 -1.56 25.30
N ALA A 392 1.93 -1.20 24.13
CA ALA A 392 2.32 0.02 23.39
C ALA A 392 2.08 1.28 24.24
N VAL A 393 0.91 1.40 24.87
CA VAL A 393 0.57 2.53 25.76
C VAL A 393 1.47 2.55 27.00
N ARG A 394 1.74 1.39 27.60
CA ARG A 394 2.63 1.29 28.76
C ARG A 394 4.06 1.74 28.41
N ASP A 395 4.59 1.28 27.27
CA ASP A 395 5.94 1.59 26.84
C ASP A 395 6.06 3.07 26.44
N LEU A 396 5.05 3.64 25.77
CA LEU A 396 4.96 5.08 25.53
C LEU A 396 4.99 5.87 26.83
N ARG A 397 4.17 5.46 27.80
CA ARG A 397 4.12 6.12 29.13
C ARG A 397 5.49 6.07 29.81
N ALA A 398 6.18 4.93 29.78
CA ALA A 398 7.50 4.77 30.38
C ALA A 398 8.52 5.76 29.77
N VAL A 399 8.55 5.90 28.45
CA VAL A 399 9.43 6.84 27.75
C VAL A 399 9.07 8.30 28.08
N CYS A 400 7.78 8.64 28.05
CA CYS A 400 7.32 10.01 28.33
C CYS A 400 7.56 10.45 29.78
N THR A 401 7.66 9.50 30.70
CA THR A 401 7.83 9.79 32.14
C THR A 401 9.19 9.42 32.69
N GLU A 402 10.15 9.07 31.83
CA GLU A 402 11.51 8.73 32.23
C GLU A 402 12.17 9.89 33.00
N GLY A 403 12.76 9.59 34.15
CA GLY A 403 13.40 10.56 35.02
C GLY A 403 12.48 11.40 35.91
N MET A 404 11.16 11.21 35.83
CA MET A 404 10.21 11.90 36.69
C MET A 404 10.04 11.21 38.05
N ASN A 405 10.01 11.98 39.13
CA ASN A 405 9.68 11.49 40.43
C ASN A 405 8.15 11.43 40.67
N GLN A 406 7.68 10.78 41.75
CA GLN A 406 6.25 10.60 42.01
C GLN A 406 5.45 11.91 42.11
N ARG A 407 6.06 12.99 42.60
CA ARG A 407 5.39 14.30 42.71
C ARG A 407 5.23 14.95 41.33
N GLU A 408 6.23 14.84 40.49
CA GLU A 408 6.19 15.33 39.10
C GLU A 408 5.18 14.56 38.28
N LEU A 409 5.10 13.23 38.45
CA LEU A 409 4.08 12.39 37.79
C LEU A 409 2.66 12.79 38.19
N ALA A 410 2.41 13.01 39.48
CA ALA A 410 1.11 13.45 39.96
C ALA A 410 0.73 14.86 39.41
N GLN A 411 1.71 15.76 39.31
CA GLN A 411 1.48 17.07 38.70
C GLN A 411 1.20 16.97 37.19
N LEU A 412 1.93 16.13 36.48
CA LEU A 412 1.72 15.88 35.06
C LEU A 412 0.31 15.34 34.80
N GLU A 413 -0.12 14.33 35.56
CA GLU A 413 -1.48 13.76 35.44
C GLU A 413 -2.56 14.83 35.64
N LEU A 414 -2.43 15.67 36.66
CA LEU A 414 -3.38 16.76 36.90
C LEU A 414 -3.41 17.81 35.79
N MET A 415 -2.25 18.11 35.17
CA MET A 415 -2.16 19.03 34.04
C MET A 415 -2.77 18.43 32.76
N LEU A 416 -2.45 17.18 32.50
CA LEU A 416 -3.01 16.46 31.34
C LEU A 416 -4.53 16.34 31.45
N GLU A 417 -5.08 16.07 32.63
CA GLU A 417 -6.52 16.03 32.86
C GLU A 417 -7.18 17.37 32.55
N LYS A 418 -6.59 18.49 32.96
CA LYS A 418 -7.09 19.83 32.61
C LYS A 418 -7.01 20.11 31.13
N ILE A 419 -5.91 19.74 30.47
CA ILE A 419 -5.77 19.89 29.00
C ILE A 419 -6.83 19.04 28.31
N PHE A 420 -7.00 17.80 28.71
CA PHE A 420 -7.95 16.86 28.16
C PHE A 420 -9.39 17.41 28.25
N ASN A 421 -9.82 17.84 29.42
CA ASN A 421 -11.15 18.43 29.65
C ASN A 421 -11.39 19.69 28.78
N ASN A 422 -10.36 20.52 28.58
CA ASN A 422 -10.48 21.71 27.73
C ASN A 422 -10.62 21.33 26.24
N VAL A 423 -9.89 20.32 25.79
CA VAL A 423 -9.91 19.83 24.40
C VAL A 423 -11.23 19.10 24.12
N GLU A 424 -11.68 18.22 25.02
CA GLU A 424 -12.98 17.54 24.89
C GLU A 424 -14.13 18.54 24.75
N LYS A 425 -14.15 19.54 25.61
CA LYS A 425 -15.16 20.62 25.54
C LYS A 425 -15.15 21.33 24.19
N ARG A 426 -13.98 21.49 23.57
CA ARG A 426 -13.82 22.14 22.27
C ARG A 426 -14.23 21.24 21.11
N LEU A 427 -13.92 19.94 21.20
CA LEU A 427 -14.24 18.94 20.17
C LEU A 427 -15.70 18.46 20.25
N GLY A 428 -16.44 18.83 21.30
CA GLY A 428 -17.82 18.37 21.49
C GLY A 428 -17.93 16.88 21.87
N VAL A 429 -16.84 16.30 22.37
CA VAL A 429 -16.81 14.94 22.92
C VAL A 429 -17.17 15.09 24.38
N SER A 430 -18.44 14.92 24.76
CA SER A 430 -18.84 14.95 26.16
C SER A 430 -18.78 13.55 26.75
N ASN A 431 -18.07 13.40 27.88
CA ASN A 431 -18.30 12.30 28.78
C ASN A 431 -19.70 12.46 29.39
N GLU A 432 -20.69 11.73 28.93
CA GLU A 432 -21.88 11.46 29.72
C GLU A 432 -21.50 10.52 30.86
N THR A 433 -20.95 11.09 31.94
CA THR A 433 -20.97 10.44 33.25
C THR A 433 -22.30 10.79 33.88
N ALA A 434 -23.27 9.91 33.77
CA ALA A 434 -24.42 9.80 34.67
C ALA A 434 -24.53 8.35 35.14
#